data_ae5b2807f94f1fb99a8d8f82bb7a8a4b
#
_entry.id   ae5b2807f94f1fb99a8d8f82bb7a8a4b
#
_cell.length_a   1.000
_cell.length_b   1.000
_cell.length_c   1.000
_cell.angle_alpha   90.00
_cell.angle_beta   90.00
_cell.angle_gamma   90.00
#
_symmetry.space_group_name_H-M   'P 1'
#
loop_
_entity.id
_entity.type
_entity.pdbx_description
1 polymer ?
#
loop_
_entity_poly.entity_id
_entity_poly.type
_entity_poly.pdbx_seq_one_letter_code
_entity_poly.pdbx_strand_id
1 'polypeptide(L)'
;MLTFEYIINKIININSEFNYCNHNINDNINTLYKIHFTTMISYVNTFNSIKGKYMYLNNFLNNIFYTETIKEEFFDYFNKIQKINMALNKFAFLYKYKKAKIVVNTDMELNNITINSKNIMCVYQLNCKYLFNIRDLLKIINTSLTNSDMFFSNPIPIKNPYNNIFFNKSMLYNIYFFVKFNTNIYSELLFKFFKLNFNLKLFMYKYEYLLREYSIKNFVNNSPSNILYLEILNMIDEYNLQFTDSKYHIHIDKEFPKDTLIKIMKPYLLLSHTSKYSLIPTDKFDSSFILNIKLKSFQKYNPLFGRKIVVLNSTCLSNSKKNKKYIFKDSHISFYPKNNNFLIDHIEYNNVDIYYDNNGFEPNGFNPNNEFDQNNDVDQNNDMNEANDI
;
A
#
# COMPACT_ATOMS: atom_id res chain seq x y z
N MET A 1 -26.31 9.45 17.37
CA MET A 1 -26.98 10.76 17.55
C MET A 1 -27.88 10.80 18.77
N LEU A 2 -28.83 9.90 18.93
CA LEU A 2 -29.74 9.87 20.10
C LEU A 2 -29.04 10.00 21.46
N THR A 3 -27.86 9.33 21.62
CA THR A 3 -27.05 9.43 22.85
C THR A 3 -26.52 10.84 23.09
N PHE A 4 -26.07 11.52 22.03
CA PHE A 4 -25.54 12.89 22.12
C PHE A 4 -26.64 13.88 22.50
N GLU A 5 -27.80 13.76 21.87
CA GLU A 5 -29.00 14.54 22.19
C GLU A 5 -29.49 14.33 23.63
N TYR A 6 -29.54 13.08 24.09
CA TYR A 6 -29.89 12.76 25.47
C TYR A 6 -28.91 13.40 26.47
N ILE A 7 -27.59 13.37 26.17
CA ILE A 7 -26.59 13.98 27.05
C ILE A 7 -26.78 15.50 27.11
N ILE A 8 -27.07 16.15 25.96
CA ILE A 8 -27.34 17.59 25.89
C ILE A 8 -28.48 17.93 26.84
N ASN A 9 -29.63 17.25 26.68
CA ASN A 9 -30.81 17.53 27.49
C ASN A 9 -30.53 17.32 28.97
N LYS A 10 -29.79 16.30 29.37
CA LYS A 10 -29.44 16.07 30.78
C LYS A 10 -28.50 17.14 31.35
N ILE A 11 -27.44 17.53 30.62
CA ILE A 11 -26.47 18.52 31.13
C ILE A 11 -27.09 19.92 31.25
N ILE A 12 -27.89 20.33 30.26
CA ILE A 12 -28.50 21.65 30.27
C ILE A 12 -29.60 21.72 31.33
N ASN A 13 -30.44 20.66 31.48
CA ASN A 13 -31.50 20.63 32.48
C ASN A 13 -30.98 20.54 33.94
N ILE A 14 -29.90 19.81 34.19
CA ILE A 14 -29.26 19.76 35.53
C ILE A 14 -28.80 21.16 35.96
N ASN A 15 -28.21 21.93 35.04
CA ASN A 15 -27.74 23.28 35.36
C ASN A 15 -28.93 24.26 35.62
N SER A 16 -30.08 24.06 35.00
CA SER A 16 -31.28 24.83 35.27
C SER A 16 -31.91 24.51 36.65
N GLU A 17 -31.77 23.27 37.13
CA GLU A 17 -32.29 22.86 38.47
C GLU A 17 -31.40 23.34 39.61
N PHE A 18 -30.08 23.53 39.40
CA PHE A 18 -29.17 24.02 40.45
C PHE A 18 -29.14 25.55 40.59
N ASN A 19 -29.71 26.32 39.64
CA ASN A 19 -29.66 27.78 39.62
C ASN A 19 -30.94 28.45 40.14
N TYR A 20 -31.68 27.81 41.02
CA TYR A 20 -32.94 28.33 41.57
C TYR A 20 -32.83 29.65 42.38
N CYS A 21 -31.62 30.19 42.58
CA CYS A 21 -31.43 31.38 43.38
C CYS A 21 -31.19 32.70 42.61
N ASN A 22 -31.08 32.67 41.22
CA ASN A 22 -30.88 33.87 40.39
C ASN A 22 -31.80 33.85 39.14
N HIS A 23 -33.04 34.26 39.35
CA HIS A 23 -34.18 33.86 38.52
C HIS A 23 -34.40 34.55 37.17
N ASN A 24 -33.59 35.47 36.66
CA ASN A 24 -33.96 36.17 35.40
C ASN A 24 -32.93 36.25 34.26
N ILE A 25 -31.66 36.04 34.53
CA ILE A 25 -30.64 36.12 33.46
C ILE A 25 -30.14 34.75 33.02
N ASN A 26 -30.03 33.81 33.94
CA ASN A 26 -29.52 32.45 33.65
C ASN A 26 -30.48 31.58 32.84
N ASP A 27 -31.82 31.79 32.96
CA ASP A 27 -32.81 31.04 32.19
C ASP A 27 -32.73 31.39 30.69
N ASN A 28 -32.47 32.66 30.37
CA ASN A 28 -32.33 33.10 28.99
C ASN A 28 -31.05 32.55 28.32
N ILE A 29 -29.94 32.46 29.07
CA ILE A 29 -28.68 31.92 28.58
C ILE A 29 -28.75 30.42 28.36
N ASN A 30 -29.36 29.68 29.30
CA ASN A 30 -29.57 28.23 29.14
C ASN A 30 -30.47 27.91 27.96
N THR A 31 -31.50 28.72 27.72
CA THR A 31 -32.38 28.60 26.55
C THR A 31 -31.64 28.86 25.25
N LEU A 32 -30.74 29.83 25.23
CA LEU A 32 -29.90 30.14 24.09
C LEU A 32 -29.00 28.95 23.74
N TYR A 33 -28.30 28.39 24.71
CA TYR A 33 -27.45 27.20 24.47
C TYR A 33 -28.25 26.00 24.02
N LYS A 34 -29.44 25.78 24.57
CA LYS A 34 -30.34 24.70 24.14
C LYS A 34 -30.72 24.83 22.65
N ILE A 35 -31.06 26.05 22.22
CA ILE A 35 -31.33 26.35 20.80
C ILE A 35 -30.12 26.03 19.92
N HIS A 36 -28.92 26.49 20.31
CA HIS A 36 -27.72 26.25 19.54
C HIS A 36 -27.36 24.77 19.45
N PHE A 37 -27.49 24.00 20.51
CA PHE A 37 -27.29 22.56 20.46
C PHE A 37 -28.32 21.82 19.60
N THR A 38 -29.58 22.25 19.65
CA THR A 38 -30.62 21.69 18.77
C THR A 38 -30.32 21.99 17.29
N THR A 39 -29.90 23.20 17.00
CA THR A 39 -29.47 23.57 15.64
C THR A 39 -28.22 22.79 15.22
N MET A 40 -27.26 22.56 16.11
CA MET A 40 -26.10 21.70 15.83
C MET A 40 -26.51 20.28 15.46
N ILE A 41 -27.48 19.69 16.18
CA ILE A 41 -28.04 18.36 15.85
C ILE A 41 -28.68 18.36 14.47
N SER A 42 -29.46 19.40 14.17
CA SER A 42 -30.07 19.58 12.85
C SER A 42 -29.01 19.65 11.74
N TYR A 43 -27.91 20.38 11.94
CA TYR A 43 -26.78 20.42 11.03
C TYR A 43 -26.17 19.05 10.76
N VAL A 44 -25.99 18.24 11.79
CA VAL A 44 -25.46 16.86 11.62
C VAL A 44 -26.42 16.00 10.82
N ASN A 45 -27.73 16.12 11.06
CA ASN A 45 -28.76 15.37 10.36
C ASN A 45 -28.85 15.79 8.88
N THR A 46 -28.80 17.09 8.60
CA THR A 46 -28.85 17.63 7.23
C THR A 46 -27.65 17.20 6.40
N PHE A 47 -26.45 17.25 6.95
CA PHE A 47 -25.22 16.86 6.23
C PHE A 47 -24.89 15.36 6.33
N ASN A 48 -25.69 14.59 7.05
CA ASN A 48 -25.46 13.16 7.35
C ASN A 48 -24.00 12.86 7.76
N SER A 49 -23.38 13.79 8.46
CA SER A 49 -21.96 13.76 8.80
C SER A 49 -21.69 14.25 10.22
N ILE A 50 -20.93 13.45 10.97
CA ILE A 50 -20.42 13.84 12.29
C ILE A 50 -19.61 15.15 12.22
N LYS A 51 -19.02 15.48 11.09
CA LYS A 51 -18.31 16.76 10.87
C LYS A 51 -19.22 17.97 11.02
N GLY A 52 -20.52 17.84 10.74
CA GLY A 52 -21.50 18.93 10.85
C GLY A 52 -21.49 19.61 12.22
N LYS A 53 -21.35 18.85 13.31
CA LYS A 53 -21.28 19.44 14.66
C LYS A 53 -20.04 20.33 14.88
N TYR A 54 -18.88 19.96 14.31
CA TYR A 54 -17.65 20.76 14.42
C TYR A 54 -17.69 21.98 13.50
N MET A 55 -18.32 21.84 12.33
CA MET A 55 -18.56 23.00 11.45
C MET A 55 -19.47 24.02 12.15
N TYR A 56 -20.55 23.55 12.78
CA TYR A 56 -21.41 24.43 13.55
C TYR A 56 -20.68 25.10 14.72
N LEU A 57 -19.93 24.32 15.50
CA LEU A 57 -19.11 24.84 16.59
C LEU A 57 -18.14 25.93 16.09
N ASN A 58 -17.43 25.68 15.01
CA ASN A 58 -16.50 26.65 14.44
C ASN A 58 -17.21 27.92 13.96
N ASN A 59 -18.37 27.80 13.34
CA ASN A 59 -19.18 28.95 12.92
C ASN A 59 -19.67 29.75 14.12
N PHE A 60 -20.06 29.07 15.22
CA PHE A 60 -20.48 29.72 16.45
C PHE A 60 -19.33 30.51 17.10
N LEU A 61 -18.16 29.90 17.23
CA LEU A 61 -16.97 30.54 17.84
C LEU A 61 -16.46 31.72 17.02
N ASN A 62 -16.59 31.68 15.71
CA ASN A 62 -16.20 32.76 14.81
C ASN A 62 -17.28 33.84 14.62
N ASN A 63 -18.44 33.70 15.27
CA ASN A 63 -19.52 34.66 15.12
C ASN A 63 -19.21 35.93 15.93
N ILE A 64 -19.24 37.07 15.27
CA ILE A 64 -18.94 38.38 15.86
C ILE A 64 -20.05 38.91 16.79
N PHE A 65 -21.27 38.37 16.69
CA PHE A 65 -22.39 38.81 17.51
C PHE A 65 -22.40 38.24 18.93
N TYR A 66 -21.54 37.27 19.24
CA TYR A 66 -21.44 36.67 20.56
C TYR A 66 -20.20 37.21 21.29
N THR A 67 -20.39 37.51 22.60
CA THR A 67 -19.27 37.89 23.48
C THR A 67 -18.34 36.71 23.71
N GLU A 68 -17.10 36.97 24.03
CA GLU A 68 -16.14 35.87 24.29
C GLU A 68 -16.57 35.00 25.47
N THR A 69 -17.20 35.58 26.49
CA THR A 69 -17.75 34.83 27.63
C THR A 69 -18.79 33.79 27.19
N ILE A 70 -19.71 34.14 26.30
CA ILE A 70 -20.72 33.23 25.75
C ILE A 70 -20.07 32.12 24.91
N LYS A 71 -19.04 32.46 24.14
CA LYS A 71 -18.30 31.49 23.32
C LYS A 71 -17.54 30.49 24.18
N GLU A 72 -16.86 30.95 25.22
CA GLU A 72 -16.12 30.10 26.17
C GLU A 72 -17.07 29.15 26.91
N GLU A 73 -18.17 29.65 27.45
CA GLU A 73 -19.16 28.81 28.14
C GLU A 73 -19.77 27.76 27.19
N PHE A 74 -20.15 28.14 25.97
CA PHE A 74 -20.68 27.20 25.00
C PHE A 74 -19.65 26.13 24.63
N PHE A 75 -18.37 26.53 24.46
CA PHE A 75 -17.28 25.61 24.20
C PHE A 75 -17.06 24.62 25.35
N ASP A 76 -17.16 25.08 26.59
CA ASP A 76 -17.06 24.22 27.77
C ASP A 76 -18.23 23.22 27.87
N TYR A 77 -19.46 23.64 27.60
CA TYR A 77 -20.59 22.72 27.49
C TYR A 77 -20.37 21.70 26.40
N PHE A 78 -19.94 22.13 25.22
CA PHE A 78 -19.62 21.22 24.13
C PHE A 78 -18.57 20.20 24.53
N ASN A 79 -17.50 20.62 25.18
CA ASN A 79 -16.42 19.74 25.65
C ASN A 79 -16.92 18.72 26.67
N LYS A 80 -17.72 19.13 27.63
CA LYS A 80 -18.34 18.24 28.64
C LYS A 80 -19.22 17.18 27.95
N ILE A 81 -20.12 17.61 27.07
CA ILE A 81 -21.02 16.73 26.32
C ILE A 81 -20.21 15.74 25.47
N GLN A 82 -19.19 16.24 24.76
CA GLN A 82 -18.35 15.42 23.91
C GLN A 82 -17.55 14.38 24.70
N LYS A 83 -16.98 14.73 25.84
CA LYS A 83 -16.25 13.82 26.74
C LYS A 83 -17.16 12.68 27.23
N ILE A 84 -18.37 13.01 27.70
CA ILE A 84 -19.35 12.00 28.17
C ILE A 84 -19.78 11.08 27.02
N ASN A 85 -20.09 11.65 25.85
CA ASN A 85 -20.46 10.86 24.68
C ASN A 85 -19.35 9.90 24.25
N MET A 86 -18.11 10.36 24.27
CA MET A 86 -16.96 9.50 23.96
C MET A 86 -16.76 8.40 25.02
N ALA A 87 -16.91 8.72 26.30
CA ALA A 87 -16.82 7.76 27.40
C ALA A 87 -17.89 6.66 27.29
N LEU A 88 -19.14 7.02 27.05
CA LEU A 88 -20.25 6.07 26.86
C LEU A 88 -20.04 5.19 25.62
N ASN A 89 -19.60 5.76 24.51
CA ASN A 89 -19.30 5.00 23.30
C ASN A 89 -18.14 4.02 23.53
N LYS A 90 -17.10 4.44 24.24
CA LYS A 90 -15.98 3.57 24.62
C LYS A 90 -16.43 2.43 25.53
N PHE A 91 -17.25 2.74 26.53
CA PHE A 91 -17.82 1.74 27.44
C PHE A 91 -18.66 0.71 26.67
N ALA A 92 -19.58 1.16 25.83
CA ALA A 92 -20.41 0.30 25.00
C ALA A 92 -19.58 -0.58 24.06
N PHE A 93 -18.53 -0.02 23.46
CA PHE A 93 -17.59 -0.77 22.64
C PHE A 93 -16.86 -1.86 23.45
N LEU A 94 -16.28 -1.51 24.61
CA LEU A 94 -15.55 -2.45 25.45
C LEU A 94 -16.46 -3.59 25.95
N TYR A 95 -17.70 -3.27 26.31
CA TYR A 95 -18.69 -4.28 26.71
C TYR A 95 -18.99 -5.26 25.57
N LYS A 96 -19.27 -4.77 24.37
CA LYS A 96 -19.51 -5.59 23.18
C LYS A 96 -18.27 -6.39 22.80
N TYR A 97 -17.10 -5.76 22.85
CA TYR A 97 -15.82 -6.43 22.57
C TYR A 97 -15.54 -7.56 23.57
N LYS A 98 -15.81 -7.34 24.88
CA LYS A 98 -15.61 -8.39 25.90
C LYS A 98 -16.52 -9.61 25.65
N LYS A 99 -17.77 -9.38 25.25
CA LYS A 99 -18.74 -10.45 24.96
C LYS A 99 -18.55 -11.12 23.60
N ALA A 100 -17.84 -10.52 22.69
CA ALA A 100 -17.66 -11.04 21.33
C ALA A 100 -16.86 -12.34 21.32
N LYS A 101 -17.36 -13.32 20.55
CA LYS A 101 -16.70 -14.61 20.33
C LYS A 101 -15.57 -14.48 19.32
N ILE A 102 -14.52 -15.26 19.50
CA ILE A 102 -13.48 -15.44 18.50
C ILE A 102 -14.00 -16.43 17.47
N VAL A 103 -14.06 -16.01 16.19
CA VAL A 103 -14.54 -16.82 15.08
C VAL A 103 -13.35 -17.43 14.32
N VAL A 104 -12.26 -16.68 14.21
CA VAL A 104 -11.04 -17.13 13.53
C VAL A 104 -9.88 -17.02 14.50
N ASN A 105 -9.21 -18.15 14.69
CA ASN A 105 -8.03 -18.32 15.55
C ASN A 105 -6.88 -19.02 14.82
N THR A 106 -6.89 -18.98 13.48
CA THR A 106 -5.81 -19.49 12.63
C THR A 106 -5.29 -18.37 11.72
N ASP A 107 -4.01 -18.44 11.36
CA ASP A 107 -3.42 -17.60 10.34
C ASP A 107 -3.79 -18.10 8.91
N MET A 108 -3.28 -17.44 7.86
CA MET A 108 -3.54 -17.87 6.47
C MET A 108 -2.83 -19.17 6.10
N GLU A 109 -1.87 -19.63 6.88
CA GLU A 109 -1.19 -20.92 6.74
C GLU A 109 -1.85 -22.03 7.59
N LEU A 110 -3.02 -21.74 8.19
CA LEU A 110 -3.80 -22.61 9.07
C LEU A 110 -3.11 -22.95 10.42
N ASN A 111 -2.07 -22.22 10.80
CA ASN A 111 -1.46 -22.35 12.12
C ASN A 111 -2.35 -21.73 13.20
N ASN A 112 -2.49 -22.42 14.33
CA ASN A 112 -3.25 -21.88 15.45
C ASN A 112 -2.58 -20.64 16.05
N ILE A 113 -3.35 -19.56 16.20
CA ILE A 113 -2.92 -18.32 16.80
C ILE A 113 -3.77 -17.97 18.01
N THR A 114 -3.17 -17.33 19.00
CA THR A 114 -3.85 -16.90 20.23
C THR A 114 -3.78 -15.39 20.38
N ILE A 115 -4.75 -14.81 21.10
CA ILE A 115 -4.84 -13.36 21.26
C ILE A 115 -3.60 -12.75 21.96
N ASN A 116 -2.90 -13.56 22.76
CA ASN A 116 -1.71 -13.14 23.49
C ASN A 116 -0.40 -13.38 22.71
N SER A 117 -0.48 -13.99 21.54
CA SER A 117 0.71 -14.25 20.72
C SER A 117 1.27 -12.94 20.18
N LYS A 118 2.61 -12.87 20.08
CA LYS A 118 3.32 -11.72 19.53
C LYS A 118 2.89 -11.48 18.08
N ASN A 119 2.74 -10.24 17.70
CA ASN A 119 2.33 -9.82 16.34
C ASN A 119 0.93 -10.28 15.90
N ILE A 120 0.06 -10.61 16.85
CA ILE A 120 -1.34 -10.93 16.54
C ILE A 120 -2.22 -9.71 16.85
N MET A 121 -3.01 -9.32 15.87
CA MET A 121 -3.99 -8.26 16.00
C MET A 121 -5.40 -8.84 16.00
N CYS A 122 -6.22 -8.40 16.97
CA CYS A 122 -7.62 -8.76 17.04
C CYS A 122 -8.47 -7.69 16.34
N VAL A 123 -9.13 -8.07 15.27
CA VAL A 123 -10.09 -7.24 14.53
C VAL A 123 -11.51 -7.56 14.99
N TYR A 124 -12.25 -6.51 15.39
CA TYR A 124 -13.65 -6.64 15.83
C TYR A 124 -14.60 -6.14 14.75
N GLN A 125 -15.44 -7.04 14.25
CA GLN A 125 -16.48 -6.75 13.25
C GLN A 125 -17.72 -7.61 13.52
N LEU A 126 -18.93 -7.07 13.32
CA LEU A 126 -20.20 -7.78 13.47
C LEU A 126 -20.34 -8.54 14.81
N ASN A 127 -19.93 -7.93 15.91
CA ASN A 127 -19.91 -8.55 17.23
C ASN A 127 -19.04 -9.83 17.35
N CYS A 128 -18.13 -10.04 16.41
CA CYS A 128 -17.18 -11.14 16.36
C CYS A 128 -15.74 -10.64 16.37
N LYS A 129 -14.83 -11.47 16.85
CA LYS A 129 -13.38 -11.25 16.85
C LYS A 129 -12.71 -12.13 15.81
N TYR A 130 -11.83 -11.55 15.03
CA TYR A 130 -10.99 -12.22 14.04
C TYR A 130 -9.55 -11.97 14.43
N LEU A 131 -8.78 -13.03 14.66
CA LEU A 131 -7.36 -12.91 14.92
C LEU A 131 -6.60 -12.92 13.61
N PHE A 132 -5.66 -12.02 13.46
CA PHE A 132 -4.79 -11.92 12.29
C PHE A 132 -3.33 -11.89 12.72
N ASN A 133 -2.52 -12.66 12.06
CA ASN A 133 -1.09 -12.39 12.02
C ASN A 133 -0.89 -11.06 11.28
N ILE A 134 -0.06 -10.19 11.82
CA ILE A 134 0.14 -8.87 11.23
C ILE A 134 0.71 -8.94 9.82
N ARG A 135 1.52 -9.94 9.50
CA ARG A 135 2.05 -10.15 8.15
C ARG A 135 0.93 -10.44 7.15
N ASP A 136 0.00 -11.34 7.53
CA ASP A 136 -1.16 -11.66 6.71
C ASP A 136 -2.05 -10.44 6.48
N LEU A 137 -2.27 -9.68 7.55
CA LEU A 137 -3.07 -8.46 7.47
C LEU A 137 -2.42 -7.41 6.54
N LEU A 138 -1.10 -7.24 6.61
CA LEU A 138 -0.36 -6.37 5.70
C LEU A 138 -0.39 -6.89 4.26
N LYS A 139 -0.31 -8.21 4.06
CA LYS A 139 -0.44 -8.84 2.74
C LYS A 139 -1.82 -8.56 2.13
N ILE A 140 -2.90 -8.69 2.91
CA ILE A 140 -4.27 -8.35 2.49
C ILE A 140 -4.35 -6.87 2.08
N ILE A 141 -3.80 -5.97 2.90
CA ILE A 141 -3.79 -4.53 2.63
C ILE A 141 -3.01 -4.23 1.36
N ASN A 142 -1.80 -4.74 1.25
CA ASN A 142 -0.94 -4.50 0.09
C ASN A 142 -1.59 -5.04 -1.20
N THR A 143 -2.14 -6.26 -1.18
CA THR A 143 -2.85 -6.83 -2.34
C THR A 143 -4.02 -5.97 -2.77
N SER A 144 -4.81 -5.45 -1.81
CA SER A 144 -5.93 -4.55 -2.13
C SER A 144 -5.46 -3.22 -2.71
N LEU A 145 -4.38 -2.64 -2.16
CA LEU A 145 -3.85 -1.36 -2.62
C LEU A 145 -3.11 -1.46 -3.96
N THR A 146 -2.48 -2.61 -4.25
CA THR A 146 -1.77 -2.85 -5.54
C THR A 146 -2.62 -3.57 -6.56
N ASN A 147 -3.93 -3.70 -6.31
CA ASN A 147 -4.84 -4.25 -7.31
C ASN A 147 -4.75 -3.45 -8.61
N SER A 148 -4.70 -4.16 -9.73
CA SER A 148 -4.54 -3.56 -11.05
C SER A 148 -5.23 -4.41 -12.11
N ASP A 149 -5.66 -3.75 -13.16
CA ASP A 149 -6.05 -4.39 -14.41
C ASP A 149 -4.88 -4.24 -15.38
N MET A 150 -4.19 -5.35 -15.65
CA MET A 150 -2.88 -5.37 -16.31
C MET A 150 -1.90 -4.39 -15.62
N PHE A 151 -1.55 -3.29 -16.30
CA PHE A 151 -0.63 -2.26 -15.79
C PHE A 151 -1.36 -1.04 -15.20
N PHE A 152 -2.69 -0.97 -15.28
CA PHE A 152 -3.46 0.15 -14.74
C PHE A 152 -3.82 -0.12 -13.28
N SER A 153 -3.32 0.75 -12.41
CA SER A 153 -3.60 0.66 -10.98
C SER A 153 -5.08 0.94 -10.70
N ASN A 154 -5.72 0.03 -10.01
CA ASN A 154 -7.11 0.15 -9.58
C ASN A 154 -7.24 -0.34 -8.14
N PRO A 155 -6.70 0.40 -7.16
CA PRO A 155 -6.77 0.04 -5.75
C PRO A 155 -8.21 -0.17 -5.31
N ILE A 156 -8.46 -1.24 -4.58
CA ILE A 156 -9.79 -1.59 -4.08
C ILE A 156 -9.87 -1.38 -2.56
N PRO A 157 -11.08 -1.11 -2.03
CA PRO A 157 -11.29 -1.02 -0.59
C PRO A 157 -10.90 -2.32 0.12
N ILE A 158 -10.14 -2.18 1.20
CA ILE A 158 -9.63 -3.32 1.97
C ILE A 158 -10.77 -4.00 2.71
N LYS A 159 -10.86 -5.32 2.58
CA LYS A 159 -11.89 -6.17 3.19
C LYS A 159 -11.27 -7.22 4.11
N ASN A 160 -12.03 -7.61 5.11
CA ASN A 160 -11.73 -8.80 5.89
C ASN A 160 -12.06 -10.04 5.05
N PRO A 161 -11.10 -10.93 4.77
CA PRO A 161 -11.31 -12.09 3.90
C PRO A 161 -12.29 -13.11 4.49
N TYR A 162 -12.46 -13.13 5.81
CA TYR A 162 -13.33 -14.11 6.47
C TYR A 162 -14.81 -13.75 6.43
N ASN A 163 -15.16 -12.47 6.32
CA ASN A 163 -16.56 -12.03 6.29
C ASN A 163 -16.89 -11.08 5.14
N ASN A 164 -15.92 -10.78 4.28
CA ASN A 164 -16.03 -9.91 3.12
C ASN A 164 -16.47 -8.46 3.43
N ILE A 165 -16.34 -8.01 4.69
CA ILE A 165 -16.75 -6.68 5.13
C ILE A 165 -15.56 -5.72 5.06
N PHE A 166 -15.79 -4.52 4.56
CA PHE A 166 -14.77 -3.48 4.47
C PHE A 166 -14.24 -3.08 5.85
N PHE A 167 -12.94 -2.84 5.91
CA PHE A 167 -12.35 -2.17 7.04
C PHE A 167 -12.74 -0.71 7.02
N ASN A 168 -13.42 -0.28 8.07
CA ASN A 168 -13.74 1.12 8.24
C ASN A 168 -12.47 1.93 8.58
N LYS A 169 -12.57 3.26 8.42
CA LYS A 169 -11.45 4.16 8.64
C LYS A 169 -10.83 4.05 10.03
N SER A 170 -11.64 3.91 11.07
CA SER A 170 -11.15 3.74 12.46
C SER A 170 -10.34 2.46 12.62
N MET A 171 -10.74 1.38 11.96
CA MET A 171 -10.01 0.12 11.98
C MET A 171 -8.69 0.22 11.25
N LEU A 172 -8.63 0.89 10.10
CA LEU A 172 -7.38 1.15 9.38
C LEU A 172 -6.41 1.99 10.22
N TYR A 173 -6.90 2.97 11.00
CA TYR A 173 -6.07 3.68 11.97
C TYR A 173 -5.54 2.75 13.06
N ASN A 174 -6.39 1.88 13.61
CA ASN A 174 -5.98 0.92 14.63
C ASN A 174 -4.92 -0.05 14.09
N ILE A 175 -5.07 -0.53 12.86
CA ILE A 175 -4.07 -1.39 12.19
C ILE A 175 -2.75 -0.63 12.03
N TYR A 176 -2.79 0.58 11.50
CA TYR A 176 -1.60 1.39 11.32
C TYR A 176 -0.85 1.63 12.62
N PHE A 177 -1.55 2.05 13.68
CA PHE A 177 -0.92 2.29 14.98
C PHE A 177 -0.44 1.01 15.64
N PHE A 178 -1.16 -0.10 15.47
CA PHE A 178 -0.69 -1.39 15.95
C PHE A 178 0.64 -1.79 15.28
N VAL A 179 0.73 -1.68 13.96
CA VAL A 179 1.97 -1.93 13.21
C VAL A 179 3.09 -1.02 13.71
N LYS A 180 2.83 0.28 13.81
CA LYS A 180 3.83 1.27 14.18
C LYS A 180 4.39 1.10 15.59
N PHE A 181 3.56 0.73 16.57
CA PHE A 181 3.95 0.72 17.98
C PHE A 181 4.24 -0.67 18.55
N ASN A 182 3.71 -1.72 17.94
CA ASN A 182 3.84 -3.08 18.48
C ASN A 182 4.69 -4.01 17.59
N THR A 183 5.15 -3.54 16.46
CA THR A 183 5.98 -4.35 15.54
C THR A 183 7.14 -3.54 14.99
N ASN A 184 8.17 -4.24 14.51
CA ASN A 184 9.29 -3.63 13.79
C ASN A 184 9.08 -3.71 12.25
N ILE A 185 7.85 -3.98 11.79
CA ILE A 185 7.55 -4.16 10.38
C ILE A 185 7.21 -2.79 9.78
N TYR A 186 7.92 -2.40 8.72
CA TYR A 186 7.59 -1.23 7.93
C TYR A 186 6.78 -1.62 6.69
N SER A 187 5.66 -0.97 6.47
CA SER A 187 4.85 -1.09 5.25
C SER A 187 4.71 0.25 4.56
N GLU A 188 5.44 0.44 3.47
CA GLU A 188 5.45 1.69 2.70
C GLU A 188 4.05 2.09 2.21
N LEU A 189 3.32 1.12 1.63
CA LEU A 189 1.98 1.38 1.09
C LEU A 189 1.00 1.79 2.18
N LEU A 190 0.99 1.08 3.32
CA LEU A 190 0.13 1.41 4.46
C LEU A 190 0.48 2.81 5.02
N PHE A 191 1.76 3.15 5.13
CA PHE A 191 2.21 4.46 5.59
C PHE A 191 1.79 5.58 4.62
N LYS A 192 1.99 5.40 3.32
CA LYS A 192 1.57 6.36 2.30
C LYS A 192 0.03 6.51 2.28
N PHE A 193 -0.71 5.42 2.47
CA PHE A 193 -2.15 5.42 2.54
C PHE A 193 -2.68 6.13 3.80
N PHE A 194 -2.02 5.92 4.95
CA PHE A 194 -2.29 6.66 6.19
C PHE A 194 -2.10 8.18 6.01
N LYS A 195 -0.99 8.63 5.37
CA LYS A 195 -0.73 10.06 5.11
C LYS A 195 -1.86 10.75 4.35
N LEU A 196 -2.64 10.01 3.56
CA LEU A 196 -3.80 10.50 2.83
C LEU A 196 -5.12 10.25 3.55
N ASN A 197 -5.09 10.02 4.86
CA ASN A 197 -6.27 9.72 5.66
C ASN A 197 -7.09 8.55 5.11
N PHE A 198 -6.42 7.53 4.55
CA PHE A 198 -7.06 6.36 3.94
C PHE A 198 -8.07 6.72 2.83
N ASN A 199 -7.78 7.77 2.07
CA ASN A 199 -8.57 8.12 0.89
C ASN A 199 -8.02 7.40 -0.33
N LEU A 200 -8.77 6.41 -0.82
CA LEU A 200 -8.36 5.53 -1.90
C LEU A 200 -8.16 6.27 -3.23
N LYS A 201 -9.06 7.21 -3.56
CA LYS A 201 -8.96 8.00 -4.79
C LYS A 201 -7.72 8.89 -4.80
N LEU A 202 -7.48 9.59 -3.69
CA LEU A 202 -6.27 10.41 -3.54
C LEU A 202 -5.00 9.56 -3.54
N PHE A 203 -5.05 8.36 -2.96
CA PHE A 203 -3.93 7.43 -2.92
C PHE A 203 -3.57 6.96 -4.34
N MET A 204 -4.56 6.52 -5.11
CA MET A 204 -4.37 6.12 -6.50
C MET A 204 -3.75 7.25 -7.32
N TYR A 205 -4.30 8.47 -7.25
CA TYR A 205 -3.81 9.60 -8.01
C TYR A 205 -2.38 10.01 -7.61
N LYS A 206 -2.12 10.13 -6.30
CA LYS A 206 -0.83 10.65 -5.81
C LYS A 206 0.33 9.66 -5.98
N TYR A 207 0.04 8.36 -5.87
CA TYR A 207 1.06 7.30 -5.89
C TYR A 207 0.91 6.37 -7.10
N GLU A 208 0.32 6.85 -8.18
CA GLU A 208 0.13 6.05 -9.40
C GLU A 208 1.45 5.49 -9.93
N TYR A 209 2.51 6.27 -9.91
CA TYR A 209 3.85 5.83 -10.34
C TYR A 209 4.34 4.60 -9.56
N LEU A 210 4.16 4.61 -8.23
CA LEU A 210 4.54 3.49 -7.37
C LEU A 210 3.65 2.27 -7.61
N LEU A 211 2.33 2.49 -7.71
CA LEU A 211 1.38 1.43 -7.97
C LEU A 211 1.60 0.79 -9.34
N ARG A 212 2.03 1.57 -10.34
CA ARG A 212 2.40 1.08 -11.66
C ARG A 212 3.57 0.09 -11.58
N GLU A 213 4.60 0.40 -10.80
CA GLU A 213 5.73 -0.52 -10.59
C GLU A 213 5.28 -1.84 -9.93
N TYR A 214 4.41 -1.75 -8.91
CA TYR A 214 3.80 -2.96 -8.33
C TYR A 214 2.96 -3.74 -9.35
N SER A 215 2.20 -3.06 -10.20
CA SER A 215 1.37 -3.70 -11.23
C SER A 215 2.22 -4.44 -12.25
N ILE A 216 3.34 -3.84 -12.70
CA ILE A 216 4.28 -4.48 -13.63
C ILE A 216 4.89 -5.74 -12.97
N LYS A 217 5.37 -5.63 -11.73
CA LYS A 217 5.93 -6.77 -11.00
C LYS A 217 4.90 -7.87 -10.79
N ASN A 218 3.69 -7.52 -10.38
CA ASN A 218 2.60 -8.48 -10.18
C ASN A 218 2.21 -9.18 -11.48
N PHE A 219 2.12 -8.43 -12.58
CA PHE A 219 1.83 -9.01 -13.89
C PHE A 219 2.88 -10.06 -14.29
N VAL A 220 4.15 -9.70 -14.23
CA VAL A 220 5.24 -10.60 -14.60
C VAL A 220 5.31 -11.82 -13.67
N ASN A 221 5.01 -11.66 -12.38
CA ASN A 221 5.12 -12.76 -11.42
C ASN A 221 3.93 -13.71 -11.41
N ASN A 222 2.73 -13.19 -11.59
CA ASN A 222 1.48 -13.90 -11.28
C ASN A 222 0.61 -14.17 -12.50
N SER A 223 0.95 -13.66 -13.69
CA SER A 223 0.17 -13.92 -14.89
C SER A 223 0.25 -15.39 -15.33
N PRO A 224 -0.80 -15.92 -15.96
CA PRO A 224 -0.80 -17.28 -16.52
C PRO A 224 0.35 -17.51 -17.49
N SER A 225 0.90 -18.74 -17.50
CA SER A 225 2.06 -19.09 -18.33
C SER A 225 1.85 -18.85 -19.83
N ASN A 226 0.63 -19.02 -20.34
CA ASN A 226 0.31 -18.74 -21.74
C ASN A 226 0.46 -17.27 -22.10
N ILE A 227 0.07 -16.35 -21.20
CA ILE A 227 0.20 -14.90 -21.41
C ILE A 227 1.69 -14.52 -21.34
N LEU A 228 2.41 -14.96 -20.30
CA LEU A 228 3.84 -14.70 -20.16
C LEU A 228 4.64 -15.22 -21.36
N TYR A 229 4.29 -16.40 -21.87
CA TYR A 229 4.95 -16.96 -23.05
C TYR A 229 4.79 -16.06 -24.28
N LEU A 230 3.58 -15.55 -24.55
CA LEU A 230 3.32 -14.65 -25.67
C LEU A 230 4.07 -13.33 -25.51
N GLU A 231 4.04 -12.74 -24.31
CA GLU A 231 4.77 -11.50 -24.04
C GLU A 231 6.28 -11.65 -24.16
N ILE A 232 6.84 -12.82 -23.79
CA ILE A 232 8.26 -13.12 -24.00
C ILE A 232 8.58 -13.24 -25.49
N LEU A 233 7.75 -13.91 -26.28
CA LEU A 233 7.96 -13.98 -27.73
C LEU A 233 7.91 -12.59 -28.37
N ASN A 234 6.93 -11.77 -28.00
CA ASN A 234 6.82 -10.38 -28.45
C ASN A 234 8.09 -9.59 -28.11
N MET A 235 8.60 -9.72 -26.88
CA MET A 235 9.85 -9.07 -26.46
C MET A 235 11.06 -9.53 -27.30
N ILE A 236 11.16 -10.82 -27.58
CA ILE A 236 12.22 -11.39 -28.42
C ILE A 236 12.11 -10.90 -29.87
N ASP A 237 10.91 -10.86 -30.39
CA ASP A 237 10.67 -10.37 -31.76
C ASP A 237 11.00 -8.89 -31.89
N GLU A 238 10.62 -8.04 -30.93
CA GLU A 238 11.00 -6.63 -30.87
C GLU A 238 12.53 -6.45 -30.81
N TYR A 239 13.22 -7.30 -30.04
CA TYR A 239 14.68 -7.29 -30.02
C TYR A 239 15.27 -7.71 -31.37
N ASN A 240 14.77 -8.78 -31.98
CA ASN A 240 15.26 -9.28 -33.26
C ASN A 240 15.06 -8.25 -34.40
N LEU A 241 13.97 -7.48 -34.40
CA LEU A 241 13.72 -6.43 -35.36
C LEU A 241 14.79 -5.30 -35.39
N GLN A 242 15.60 -5.18 -34.34
CA GLN A 242 16.67 -4.20 -34.30
C GLN A 242 17.88 -4.60 -35.18
N PHE A 243 17.95 -5.83 -35.65
CA PHE A 243 19.08 -6.37 -36.39
C PHE A 243 18.64 -6.91 -37.75
N THR A 244 19.38 -6.55 -38.80
CA THR A 244 19.19 -7.09 -40.16
C THR A 244 19.80 -8.46 -40.33
N ASP A 245 20.88 -8.77 -39.59
CA ASP A 245 21.60 -10.02 -39.68
C ASP A 245 21.05 -11.04 -38.66
N SER A 246 20.56 -12.17 -39.18
CA SER A 246 19.96 -13.26 -38.39
C SER A 246 20.89 -13.89 -37.36
N LYS A 247 22.25 -13.69 -37.49
CA LYS A 247 23.22 -14.19 -36.48
C LYS A 247 23.03 -13.55 -35.10
N TYR A 248 22.43 -12.35 -35.05
CA TYR A 248 22.15 -11.65 -33.78
C TYR A 248 20.76 -11.94 -33.22
N HIS A 249 19.93 -12.72 -33.96
CA HIS A 249 18.59 -13.05 -33.53
C HIS A 249 18.58 -14.15 -32.47
N ILE A 250 17.67 -14.04 -31.53
CA ILE A 250 17.33 -15.09 -30.58
C ILE A 250 16.20 -15.93 -31.23
N HIS A 251 16.47 -17.19 -31.53
CA HIS A 251 15.53 -18.09 -32.19
C HIS A 251 15.02 -19.12 -31.20
N ILE A 252 13.72 -19.16 -30.97
CA ILE A 252 13.05 -20.14 -30.12
C ILE A 252 12.24 -21.09 -31.01
N ASP A 253 12.50 -22.37 -30.91
CA ASP A 253 11.72 -23.41 -31.59
C ASP A 253 10.31 -23.47 -31.01
N LYS A 254 9.31 -23.74 -31.87
CA LYS A 254 7.89 -23.81 -31.46
C LYS A 254 7.60 -24.91 -30.44
N GLU A 255 8.41 -25.97 -30.46
CA GLU A 255 8.29 -27.10 -29.54
C GLU A 255 9.16 -26.95 -28.29
N PHE A 256 9.86 -25.79 -28.12
CA PHE A 256 10.69 -25.54 -26.94
C PHE A 256 9.80 -25.48 -25.67
N PRO A 257 10.24 -26.08 -24.53
CA PRO A 257 9.46 -26.11 -23.31
C PRO A 257 9.10 -24.71 -22.80
N LYS A 258 7.79 -24.38 -22.77
CA LYS A 258 7.30 -23.05 -22.42
C LYS A 258 7.72 -22.62 -21.02
N ASP A 259 7.62 -23.51 -20.04
CA ASP A 259 7.94 -23.20 -18.64
C ASP A 259 9.42 -22.88 -18.46
N THR A 260 10.30 -23.59 -19.20
CA THR A 260 11.74 -23.30 -19.20
C THR A 260 12.01 -21.90 -19.80
N LEU A 261 11.37 -21.57 -20.93
CA LEU A 261 11.51 -20.25 -21.55
C LEU A 261 11.04 -19.14 -20.59
N ILE A 262 9.87 -19.30 -19.99
CA ILE A 262 9.31 -18.34 -19.04
C ILE A 262 10.27 -18.16 -17.86
N LYS A 263 10.75 -19.23 -17.28
CA LYS A 263 11.65 -19.21 -16.13
C LYS A 263 12.92 -18.43 -16.43
N ILE A 264 13.51 -18.59 -17.59
CA ILE A 264 14.77 -17.95 -18.00
C ILE A 264 14.53 -16.50 -18.43
N MET A 265 13.46 -16.21 -19.17
CA MET A 265 13.23 -14.90 -19.76
C MET A 265 12.41 -13.94 -18.88
N LYS A 266 11.84 -14.41 -17.78
CA LYS A 266 11.04 -13.59 -16.86
C LYS A 266 11.77 -12.32 -16.36
N PRO A 267 13.05 -12.33 -15.97
CA PRO A 267 13.76 -11.10 -15.58
C PRO A 267 13.92 -10.10 -16.74
N TYR A 268 14.07 -10.59 -17.96
CA TYR A 268 14.14 -9.74 -19.15
C TYR A 268 12.78 -9.13 -19.47
N LEU A 269 11.72 -9.92 -19.31
CA LEU A 269 10.33 -9.45 -19.48
C LEU A 269 10.01 -8.33 -18.49
N LEU A 270 10.48 -8.44 -17.24
CA LEU A 270 10.31 -7.39 -16.25
C LEU A 270 10.94 -6.08 -16.72
N LEU A 271 12.17 -6.12 -17.24
CA LEU A 271 12.83 -4.94 -17.79
C LEU A 271 12.09 -4.39 -19.01
N SER A 272 11.62 -5.27 -19.91
CA SER A 272 10.82 -4.87 -21.08
C SER A 272 9.55 -4.14 -20.67
N HIS A 273 8.80 -4.67 -19.71
CA HIS A 273 7.58 -4.01 -19.24
C HIS A 273 7.86 -2.73 -18.47
N THR A 274 8.92 -2.68 -17.65
CA THR A 274 9.34 -1.44 -16.98
C THR A 274 9.71 -0.37 -18.00
N SER A 275 10.46 -0.72 -19.04
CA SER A 275 10.83 0.23 -20.10
C SER A 275 9.63 0.78 -20.89
N LYS A 276 8.56 0.00 -21.02
CA LYS A 276 7.35 0.40 -21.77
C LYS A 276 6.35 1.16 -20.87
N TYR A 277 6.07 0.64 -19.69
CA TYR A 277 4.91 1.01 -18.89
C TYR A 277 5.23 1.77 -17.60
N SER A 278 6.49 1.84 -17.14
CA SER A 278 6.85 2.67 -15.99
C SER A 278 6.48 4.13 -16.19
N LEU A 279 6.02 4.78 -15.12
CA LEU A 279 5.75 6.22 -15.11
C LEU A 279 6.95 7.03 -14.59
N ILE A 280 8.01 6.34 -14.17
CA ILE A 280 9.25 6.94 -13.71
C ILE A 280 10.22 7.03 -14.90
N PRO A 281 10.54 8.23 -15.39
CA PRO A 281 11.36 8.37 -16.62
C PRO A 281 12.75 7.74 -16.51
N THR A 282 13.40 7.83 -15.35
CA THR A 282 14.70 7.22 -15.09
C THR A 282 14.64 5.70 -15.21
N ASP A 283 13.67 5.08 -14.52
CA ASP A 283 13.50 3.62 -14.53
C ASP A 283 13.17 3.10 -15.93
N LYS A 284 12.38 3.87 -16.67
CA LYS A 284 12.01 3.58 -18.05
C LYS A 284 13.25 3.56 -18.96
N PHE A 285 14.09 4.59 -18.87
CA PHE A 285 15.30 4.71 -19.67
C PHE A 285 16.33 3.64 -19.28
N ASP A 286 16.63 3.50 -18.00
CA ASP A 286 17.60 2.54 -17.48
C ASP A 286 17.21 1.11 -17.82
N SER A 287 15.92 0.76 -17.66
CA SER A 287 15.42 -0.58 -18.01
C SER A 287 15.55 -0.88 -19.50
N SER A 288 15.29 0.09 -20.37
CA SER A 288 15.48 -0.07 -21.82
C SER A 288 16.94 -0.31 -22.18
N PHE A 289 17.84 0.50 -21.64
CA PHE A 289 19.29 0.37 -21.86
C PHE A 289 19.82 -0.97 -21.35
N ILE A 290 19.47 -1.33 -20.11
CA ILE A 290 19.88 -2.59 -19.48
C ILE A 290 19.33 -3.80 -20.25
N LEU A 291 18.08 -3.75 -20.68
CA LEU A 291 17.45 -4.83 -21.46
C LEU A 291 18.24 -5.12 -22.73
N ASN A 292 18.55 -4.09 -23.51
CA ASN A 292 19.29 -4.23 -24.76
C ASN A 292 20.67 -4.85 -24.53
N ILE A 293 21.41 -4.40 -23.52
CA ILE A 293 22.70 -4.97 -23.16
C ILE A 293 22.57 -6.44 -22.76
N LYS A 294 21.58 -6.76 -21.92
CA LYS A 294 21.34 -8.11 -21.40
C LYS A 294 20.93 -9.08 -22.50
N LEU A 295 20.00 -8.70 -23.39
CA LEU A 295 19.58 -9.56 -24.51
C LEU A 295 20.72 -9.79 -25.51
N LYS A 296 21.50 -8.75 -25.82
CA LYS A 296 22.71 -8.87 -26.68
C LYS A 296 23.72 -9.81 -26.07
N SER A 297 23.98 -9.72 -24.78
CA SER A 297 24.91 -10.60 -24.08
C SER A 297 24.36 -12.02 -24.01
N PHE A 298 23.04 -12.18 -23.73
CA PHE A 298 22.40 -13.49 -23.72
C PHE A 298 22.53 -14.20 -25.06
N GLN A 299 22.26 -13.52 -26.17
CA GLN A 299 22.40 -14.06 -27.51
C GLN A 299 23.85 -14.45 -27.81
N LYS A 300 24.83 -13.58 -27.46
CA LYS A 300 26.25 -13.80 -27.65
C LYS A 300 26.75 -15.06 -26.94
N TYR A 301 26.35 -15.24 -25.68
CA TYR A 301 26.81 -16.40 -24.87
C TYR A 301 25.96 -17.65 -25.05
N ASN A 302 24.74 -17.53 -25.56
CA ASN A 302 23.80 -18.64 -25.73
C ASN A 302 23.27 -18.74 -27.17
N PRO A 303 24.12 -18.83 -28.22
CA PRO A 303 23.67 -18.75 -29.61
C PRO A 303 22.80 -19.93 -30.05
N LEU A 304 22.80 -21.04 -29.31
CA LEU A 304 22.01 -22.24 -29.59
C LEU A 304 20.83 -22.41 -28.65
N PHE A 305 20.62 -21.51 -27.70
CA PHE A 305 19.51 -21.59 -26.78
C PHE A 305 18.16 -21.58 -27.51
N GLY A 306 17.23 -22.42 -27.06
CA GLY A 306 15.89 -22.54 -27.66
C GLY A 306 15.83 -23.30 -28.98
N ARG A 307 16.98 -23.66 -29.56
CA ARG A 307 17.04 -24.41 -30.83
C ARG A 307 16.94 -25.92 -30.61
N LYS A 308 16.35 -26.57 -31.58
CA LYS A 308 16.26 -28.04 -31.65
C LYS A 308 17.57 -28.60 -32.24
N ILE A 309 18.28 -29.42 -31.48
CA ILE A 309 19.56 -30.02 -31.88
C ILE A 309 19.35 -31.51 -32.17
N VAL A 310 19.92 -31.97 -33.28
CA VAL A 310 19.93 -33.38 -33.65
C VAL A 310 21.15 -34.05 -33.05
N VAL A 311 20.94 -35.00 -32.14
CA VAL A 311 22.02 -35.82 -31.61
C VAL A 311 22.03 -37.14 -32.39
N LEU A 312 23.14 -37.39 -33.06
CA LEU A 312 23.37 -38.67 -33.74
C LEU A 312 24.05 -39.62 -32.75
N ASN A 313 23.36 -40.66 -32.32
CA ASN A 313 24.00 -41.70 -31.52
C ASN A 313 24.94 -42.51 -32.39
N SER A 314 26.24 -42.38 -32.15
CA SER A 314 27.33 -43.04 -32.91
C SER A 314 27.62 -44.48 -32.46
N THR A 315 26.73 -45.09 -31.66
CA THR A 315 26.96 -46.43 -31.13
C THR A 315 26.21 -47.45 -31.96
N CYS A 316 26.61 -47.74 -33.23
CA CYS A 316 26.47 -49.04 -33.87
C CYS A 316 27.04 -49.02 -35.27
N LEU A 317 28.09 -49.79 -35.48
CA LEU A 317 28.76 -50.11 -36.77
C LEU A 317 27.94 -51.05 -37.67
N SER A 318 26.61 -51.09 -37.56
CA SER A 318 25.76 -51.90 -38.41
C SER A 318 24.63 -51.08 -39.02
N ASN A 319 24.34 -51.29 -40.27
CA ASN A 319 23.39 -50.65 -41.19
C ASN A 319 21.93 -50.61 -40.74
N SER A 320 21.63 -50.17 -39.56
CA SER A 320 20.27 -49.93 -39.08
C SER A 320 20.01 -48.43 -38.96
N LYS A 321 18.79 -48.01 -39.36
CA LYS A 321 18.30 -46.64 -39.39
C LYS A 321 18.85 -45.83 -38.26
N LYS A 322 19.67 -44.80 -38.56
CA LYS A 322 20.21 -43.81 -37.60
C LYS A 322 19.03 -43.21 -36.83
N ASN A 323 18.84 -43.61 -35.59
CA ASN A 323 17.83 -43.02 -34.72
C ASN A 323 18.30 -41.59 -34.38
N LYS A 324 17.68 -40.61 -35.06
CA LYS A 324 17.88 -39.21 -34.79
C LYS A 324 17.14 -38.87 -33.50
N LYS A 325 17.83 -38.56 -32.42
CA LYS A 325 17.24 -38.01 -31.21
C LYS A 325 17.31 -36.49 -31.25
N TYR A 326 16.15 -35.84 -31.05
CA TYR A 326 16.09 -34.40 -30.94
C TYR A 326 16.18 -33.99 -29.48
N ILE A 327 17.01 -32.99 -29.18
CA ILE A 327 17.18 -32.45 -27.85
C ILE A 327 17.08 -30.91 -27.96
N PHE A 328 16.42 -30.31 -27.02
CA PHE A 328 16.45 -28.84 -26.91
C PHE A 328 17.65 -28.38 -26.07
N LYS A 329 18.30 -27.30 -26.50
CA LYS A 329 19.32 -26.65 -25.71
C LYS A 329 18.69 -25.68 -24.73
N ASP A 330 18.56 -26.11 -23.51
CA ASP A 330 17.96 -25.38 -22.38
C ASP A 330 19.00 -24.77 -21.43
N SER A 331 20.26 -25.25 -21.49
CA SER A 331 21.35 -24.66 -20.72
C SER A 331 21.67 -23.25 -21.21
N HIS A 332 21.89 -22.35 -20.27
CA HIS A 332 22.22 -20.95 -20.57
C HIS A 332 23.31 -20.42 -19.66
N ILE A 333 23.97 -19.38 -20.13
CA ILE A 333 24.96 -18.62 -19.37
C ILE A 333 24.32 -17.30 -18.98
N SER A 334 24.38 -16.96 -17.71
CA SER A 334 23.77 -15.74 -17.23
C SER A 334 24.56 -14.49 -17.61
N PHE A 335 23.83 -13.38 -17.64
CA PHE A 335 24.38 -12.05 -17.83
C PHE A 335 25.25 -11.56 -16.65
N TYR A 336 25.02 -12.04 -15.44
CA TYR A 336 25.81 -11.69 -14.25
C TYR A 336 26.61 -12.90 -13.76
N PRO A 337 27.86 -13.04 -14.18
CA PRO A 337 28.72 -14.09 -13.64
C PRO A 337 29.06 -13.75 -12.17
N LYS A 338 28.66 -14.60 -11.24
CA LYS A 338 29.20 -14.56 -9.88
C LYS A 338 30.60 -15.19 -9.90
N ASN A 339 31.61 -14.42 -9.51
CA ASN A 339 32.98 -14.94 -9.27
C ASN A 339 33.59 -15.77 -10.43
N ASN A 340 33.56 -15.26 -11.66
CA ASN A 340 34.09 -15.93 -12.86
C ASN A 340 33.36 -17.24 -13.27
N ASN A 341 32.35 -17.68 -12.60
CA ASN A 341 31.47 -18.77 -13.04
C ASN A 341 30.35 -18.18 -13.87
N PHE A 342 30.33 -18.45 -15.17
CA PHE A 342 29.32 -17.95 -16.11
C PHE A 342 27.97 -18.67 -16.03
N LEU A 343 27.86 -19.64 -15.13
CA LEU A 343 26.59 -20.33 -14.88
C LEU A 343 25.86 -19.59 -13.76
N ILE A 344 24.91 -18.79 -14.12
CA ILE A 344 23.95 -18.24 -13.14
C ILE A 344 22.62 -18.89 -13.43
N ASP A 345 22.06 -19.46 -12.42
CA ASP A 345 20.66 -19.83 -12.46
C ASP A 345 19.81 -18.55 -12.39
N HIS A 346 19.17 -18.18 -13.50
CA HIS A 346 18.22 -17.05 -13.51
C HIS A 346 17.06 -17.26 -12.53
N ILE A 347 16.92 -18.46 -12.00
CA ILE A 347 15.92 -18.84 -11.00
C ILE A 347 16.16 -18.12 -9.68
N GLU A 348 17.41 -17.89 -9.28
CA GLU A 348 17.71 -17.13 -8.05
C GLU A 348 17.19 -15.68 -8.09
N TYR A 349 17.05 -15.10 -9.30
CA TYR A 349 16.43 -13.78 -9.46
C TYR A 349 14.89 -13.80 -9.38
N ASN A 350 14.27 -14.94 -9.60
CA ASN A 350 12.82 -15.08 -9.46
C ASN A 350 12.40 -15.21 -7.98
N ASN A 351 13.34 -15.58 -7.11
CA ASN A 351 13.19 -15.66 -5.66
C ASN A 351 13.53 -14.34 -4.94
N VAL A 352 13.83 -13.26 -5.65
CA VAL A 352 13.55 -11.91 -5.16
C VAL A 352 12.04 -11.77 -5.26
N ASP A 353 11.42 -12.74 -4.64
CA ASP A 353 10.06 -12.66 -4.27
C ASP A 353 9.83 -11.32 -3.60
N ILE A 354 8.72 -10.81 -3.86
CA ILE A 354 7.90 -9.94 -3.05
C ILE A 354 7.68 -10.56 -1.61
N TYR A 355 8.57 -11.36 -1.16
CA TYR A 355 8.91 -11.48 0.22
C TYR A 355 9.65 -10.19 0.53
N TYR A 356 8.92 -9.27 1.14
CA TYR A 356 9.57 -8.43 2.12
C TYR A 356 10.25 -9.38 3.09
N ASP A 357 11.44 -9.82 2.70
CA ASP A 357 12.30 -10.56 3.59
C ASP A 357 12.44 -9.70 4.83
N ASN A 358 12.28 -10.30 5.99
CA ASN A 358 12.34 -9.62 7.28
C ASN A 358 13.71 -9.01 7.59
N ASN A 359 14.65 -9.17 6.72
CA ASN A 359 15.92 -8.47 6.69
C ASN A 359 15.68 -7.22 5.83
N GLY A 360 15.33 -6.11 6.52
CA GLY A 360 15.06 -4.84 5.90
C GLY A 360 16.00 -4.60 4.74
N PHE A 361 15.45 -4.29 3.60
CA PHE A 361 16.17 -3.58 2.58
C PHE A 361 16.54 -2.24 3.22
N GLU A 362 17.71 -2.21 3.85
CA GLU A 362 18.41 -0.96 4.05
C GLU A 362 18.75 -0.46 2.66
N PRO A 363 18.15 0.62 2.18
CA PRO A 363 18.73 1.31 1.05
C PRO A 363 20.10 1.77 1.55
N ASN A 364 21.16 1.19 1.02
CA ASN A 364 22.51 1.70 1.23
C ASN A 364 22.49 3.22 1.03
N GLY A 365 22.56 3.96 2.12
CA GLY A 365 22.84 5.40 2.08
C GLY A 365 21.95 6.34 2.85
N PHE A 366 20.97 5.90 3.65
CA PHE A 366 20.30 6.84 4.55
C PHE A 366 20.61 6.46 5.99
N ASN A 367 21.69 7.04 6.52
CA ASN A 367 21.98 7.04 7.94
C ASN A 367 21.13 8.15 8.60
N PRO A 368 20.13 7.81 9.46
CA PRO A 368 19.30 8.82 10.12
C PRO A 368 20.03 9.59 11.22
N ASN A 369 21.32 9.34 11.46
CA ASN A 369 22.14 9.96 12.50
C ASN A 369 23.14 11.00 11.97
N ASN A 370 23.02 11.47 10.74
CA ASN A 370 23.69 12.71 10.38
C ASN A 370 22.88 13.87 10.97
N GLU A 371 23.15 14.14 12.23
CA GLU A 371 22.93 15.42 12.87
C GLU A 371 23.43 16.51 11.92
N PHE A 372 22.52 17.38 11.54
CA PHE A 372 22.88 18.67 10.98
C PHE A 372 23.60 19.43 12.08
N ASP A 373 24.92 19.43 12.02
CA ASP A 373 25.73 20.42 12.70
C ASP A 373 25.34 21.78 12.16
N GLN A 374 24.53 22.47 12.97
CA GLN A 374 24.35 23.90 12.87
C GLN A 374 25.64 24.53 13.41
N ASN A 375 26.62 24.76 12.55
CA ASN A 375 27.64 25.77 12.85
C ASN A 375 27.27 27.06 12.17
N ASN A 376 26.82 27.95 13.05
CA ASN A 376 26.81 29.39 12.86
C ASN A 376 28.15 29.88 12.28
N ASP A 377 28.08 30.63 11.20
CA ASP A 377 28.97 31.73 11.02
C ASP A 377 28.16 32.96 10.57
N VAL A 378 28.05 33.83 11.55
CA VAL A 378 27.59 35.18 11.43
C VAL A 378 28.71 35.96 10.75
N ASP A 379 28.46 36.45 9.57
CA ASP A 379 29.18 37.65 9.09
C ASP A 379 28.19 38.68 8.63
N GLN A 380 28.11 39.72 9.52
CA GLN A 380 27.58 41.02 9.22
C GLN A 380 28.46 41.69 8.17
N ASN A 381 27.86 42.23 7.13
CA ASN A 381 28.25 43.56 6.64
C ASN A 381 27.14 44.16 5.78
N ASN A 382 26.67 45.25 6.29
CA ASN A 382 26.06 46.42 5.69
C ASN A 382 26.26 46.55 4.16
N ASP A 383 25.19 46.92 3.43
CA ASP A 383 25.07 48.32 2.98
C ASP A 383 23.70 48.55 2.33
N MET A 384 23.24 49.78 2.69
CA MET A 384 22.07 50.47 2.18
C MET A 384 22.08 50.65 0.64
N ASN A 385 20.92 50.73 0.04
CA ASN A 385 20.32 51.88 -0.63
C ASN A 385 19.18 51.40 -1.53
N GLU A 386 18.01 51.92 -1.18
CA GLU A 386 17.14 52.85 -1.93
C GLU A 386 16.80 52.52 -3.39
N ALA A 387 15.56 52.43 -3.60
CA ALA A 387 14.67 53.32 -4.40
C ALA A 387 13.73 52.58 -5.34
N ASN A 388 12.46 52.73 -5.07
CA ASN A 388 11.36 53.23 -5.91
C ASN A 388 10.98 52.57 -7.24
N ASP A 389 9.65 52.39 -7.31
CA ASP A 389 8.73 52.56 -8.43
C ASP A 389 8.70 51.45 -9.50
N ILE A 390 7.69 50.70 -9.54
CA ILE A 390 6.34 50.86 -10.17
C ILE A 390 5.47 49.71 -9.75
#